data_646fcbddc17c8a9b9df0bbb9bce84490
#
_entry.id   646fcbddc17c8a9b9df0bbb9bce84490
#
_cell.length_a   1.000
_cell.length_b   1.000
_cell.length_c   1.000
_cell.angle_alpha   90.00
_cell.angle_beta   90.00
_cell.angle_gamma   90.00
#
_symmetry.space_group_name_H-M   'P 1'
#
loop_
_entity.id
_entity.type
_entity.pdbx_description
1 polymer ?
#
loop_
_entity_poly.entity_id
_entity_poly.type
_entity_poly.pdbx_seq_one_letter_code
_entity_poly.pdbx_strand_id
1 'polypeptide(L)'
;MGAGRLRRRARSAAIGALVLAAAVALLTTPADERAVAASDDRQPSIGPGLEWVAHRDNPFRQGDDPDFINSDLAFTGDYLVQGNFAGFSIWDIADPAAPELVNAVSCPGGQGDVSAVGGLVFFSVDETMSDDSCEAARVPETEPNWEGLRIFDISDPTAPRYAAAVRTRCGSHTHTVVPDPASSERVFVYMNAYSRGASLNCTGRNPLQIIEVPLAAPEDAYVAGELDLFDDETAFGAEDRVPGGAETKTTTGCHDITAYPAKQLAVAACRGDGLLLSIADPLAPAVLAHVRDPAVAFWHSGIFDNEATRVVFQDELGDGFINTCSPAFGADRGSDGAWLIGDGGLTKVGTFKLPRTQSDLEKCVAHSGGLIPVPDRFIISQGWLEGGVSIIDFTDPAAPIELTWFDRPDYGYSMDFTAGIWSVYPYRGYLYASDMYEGLEVLRLTDPLFADAARYDDAGLNPQTQPEYSWVWREAPVVPSAAAERAPLETLAVEPATVEPSPSAVVTVSLPAGSLTPGETTDVWWMPTQTVLATLTASADGSLPPTEVTLPGALEPGTYDLVVRGDASAPSIALAAVEVSQPSPSPQAAENGGGVDWPWWLIVIVLVLVGGATAVVIARRRVVLARRRRRAGT
;
A
#
# COMPACT_ATOMS: atom_id res chain seq x y z
N MET A 1 36.31 -58.58 39.70
CA MET A 1 35.98 -57.90 38.43
C MET A 1 34.48 -57.49 38.38
N GLY A 2 33.93 -56.91 39.43
CA GLY A 2 32.48 -56.60 39.50
C GLY A 2 32.10 -55.13 39.76
N ALA A 3 33.06 -54.29 40.17
CA ALA A 3 32.74 -52.92 40.61
C ALA A 3 32.82 -51.84 39.51
N GLY A 4 33.41 -52.15 38.36
CA GLY A 4 33.61 -51.17 37.28
C GLY A 4 32.40 -51.02 36.31
N ARG A 5 31.54 -52.01 36.20
CA ARG A 5 30.38 -51.98 35.28
C ARG A 5 29.15 -51.25 35.82
N LEU A 6 28.98 -51.21 37.14
CA LEU A 6 27.87 -50.49 37.76
C LEU A 6 28.06 -48.96 37.73
N ARG A 7 29.30 -48.47 37.83
CA ARG A 7 29.59 -47.02 37.79
C ARG A 7 29.41 -46.40 36.39
N ARG A 8 29.59 -47.16 35.31
CA ARG A 8 29.36 -46.69 33.93
C ARG A 8 27.87 -46.59 33.59
N ARG A 9 27.05 -47.53 34.11
CA ARG A 9 25.57 -47.47 33.88
C ARG A 9 24.91 -46.33 34.66
N ALA A 10 25.40 -46.00 35.86
CA ALA A 10 24.87 -44.88 36.62
C ALA A 10 25.18 -43.49 36.02
N ARG A 11 26.37 -43.35 35.38
CA ARG A 11 26.74 -42.11 34.66
C ARG A 11 25.96 -41.90 33.38
N SER A 12 25.66 -42.94 32.63
CA SER A 12 24.88 -42.87 31.39
C SER A 12 23.39 -42.57 31.68
N ALA A 13 22.86 -43.07 32.78
CA ALA A 13 21.49 -42.78 33.21
C ALA A 13 21.34 -41.31 33.71
N ALA A 14 22.35 -40.77 34.38
CA ALA A 14 22.36 -39.40 34.87
C ALA A 14 22.45 -38.36 33.71
N ILE A 15 23.23 -38.65 32.68
CA ILE A 15 23.34 -37.77 31.51
C ILE A 15 22.04 -37.80 30.69
N GLY A 16 21.43 -38.98 30.52
CA GLY A 16 20.12 -39.10 29.86
C GLY A 16 19.00 -38.36 30.57
N ALA A 17 18.98 -38.39 31.89
CA ALA A 17 17.99 -37.67 32.69
C ALA A 17 18.21 -36.15 32.66
N LEU A 18 19.47 -35.68 32.61
CA LEU A 18 19.74 -34.24 32.50
C LEU A 18 19.36 -33.67 31.13
N VAL A 19 19.58 -34.41 30.05
CA VAL A 19 19.20 -34.01 28.68
C VAL A 19 17.66 -34.01 28.52
N LEU A 20 16.98 -34.97 29.16
CA LEU A 20 15.53 -35.02 29.15
C LEU A 20 14.90 -33.92 30.01
N ALA A 21 15.50 -33.56 31.14
CA ALA A 21 15.05 -32.46 31.97
C ALA A 21 15.30 -31.09 31.30
N ALA A 22 16.40 -30.91 30.57
CA ALA A 22 16.64 -29.70 29.77
C ALA A 22 15.68 -29.58 28.57
N ALA A 23 15.35 -30.69 27.91
CA ALA A 23 14.38 -30.70 26.82
C ALA A 23 12.93 -30.44 27.31
N VAL A 24 12.58 -30.93 28.51
CA VAL A 24 11.26 -30.67 29.11
C VAL A 24 11.16 -29.26 29.64
N ALA A 25 12.25 -28.67 30.18
CA ALA A 25 12.27 -27.27 30.61
C ALA A 25 12.16 -26.28 29.44
N LEU A 26 12.65 -26.65 28.24
CA LEU A 26 12.46 -25.86 26.99
C LEU A 26 11.04 -25.99 26.41
N LEU A 27 10.24 -26.97 26.82
CA LEU A 27 8.87 -27.22 26.37
C LEU A 27 7.79 -26.73 27.34
N THR A 28 8.17 -26.24 28.52
CA THR A 28 7.24 -25.78 29.56
C THR A 28 7.34 -24.30 29.92
N THR A 29 8.06 -23.51 29.15
CA THR A 29 7.88 -22.05 29.22
C THR A 29 6.49 -21.75 28.65
N PRO A 30 5.60 -21.09 29.42
CA PRO A 30 4.32 -20.67 28.88
C PRO A 30 4.59 -19.75 27.69
N ALA A 31 3.88 -19.99 26.60
CA ALA A 31 3.89 -19.15 25.40
C ALA A 31 3.21 -17.77 25.64
N ASP A 32 2.97 -17.41 26.91
CA ASP A 32 2.24 -16.21 27.30
C ASP A 32 3.14 -15.07 27.85
N GLU A 33 4.46 -15.17 27.72
CA GLU A 33 5.35 -14.05 28.09
C GLU A 33 6.27 -13.64 26.92
N ARG A 34 5.75 -13.58 25.73
CA ARG A 34 6.24 -12.72 24.66
C ARG A 34 5.10 -11.84 24.15
N ALA A 35 4.39 -11.20 25.02
CA ALA A 35 4.04 -9.83 24.77
C ALA A 35 5.37 -9.08 24.90
N VAL A 36 6.11 -8.98 23.80
CA VAL A 36 7.06 -7.90 23.64
C VAL A 36 6.15 -6.68 23.80
N ALA A 37 6.25 -6.03 24.96
CA ALA A 37 5.80 -4.67 25.07
C ALA A 37 6.47 -3.98 23.88
N ALA A 38 5.69 -3.66 22.85
CA ALA A 38 6.13 -2.78 21.80
C ALA A 38 6.61 -1.55 22.55
N SER A 39 7.89 -1.36 22.59
CA SER A 39 8.45 -0.14 23.14
C SER A 39 7.98 0.93 22.16
N ASP A 40 7.15 1.81 22.66
CA ASP A 40 6.61 3.02 22.03
C ASP A 40 7.72 4.03 21.64
N ASP A 41 8.94 3.58 21.47
CA ASP A 41 10.16 4.37 21.22
C ASP A 41 10.62 4.33 19.75
N ARG A 42 9.91 3.63 18.84
CA ARG A 42 10.29 3.62 17.44
C ARG A 42 9.61 4.76 16.71
N GLN A 43 10.37 5.81 16.46
CA GLN A 43 9.92 6.93 15.62
C GLN A 43 9.79 6.46 14.16
N PRO A 44 8.77 6.94 13.43
CA PRO A 44 8.69 6.67 11.99
C PRO A 44 9.89 7.26 11.24
N SER A 45 10.28 6.62 10.16
CA SER A 45 11.23 7.15 9.21
C SER A 45 10.52 8.15 8.32
N ILE A 46 11.07 9.37 8.24
CA ILE A 46 10.46 10.48 7.49
C ILE A 46 11.50 11.04 6.53
N GLY A 47 11.15 11.05 5.24
CA GLY A 47 11.98 11.65 4.21
C GLY A 47 12.09 13.16 4.31
N PRO A 48 13.10 13.76 3.67
CA PRO A 48 13.30 15.20 3.70
C PRO A 48 12.12 15.94 3.04
N GLY A 49 11.79 17.14 3.54
CA GLY A 49 10.67 17.94 3.04
C GLY A 49 9.28 17.39 3.38
N LEU A 50 9.20 16.46 4.32
CA LEU A 50 7.95 15.95 4.88
C LEU A 50 7.98 16.11 6.40
N GLU A 51 6.85 16.46 7.00
CA GLU A 51 6.66 16.59 8.44
C GLU A 51 5.48 15.74 8.88
N TRP A 52 5.65 14.96 9.94
CA TRP A 52 4.55 14.28 10.62
C TRP A 52 3.90 15.24 11.61
N VAL A 53 2.68 15.66 11.31
CA VAL A 53 1.99 16.75 12.01
C VAL A 53 1.14 16.23 13.15
N ALA A 54 0.38 15.16 12.90
CA ALA A 54 -0.52 14.58 13.89
C ALA A 54 -0.73 13.08 13.64
N HIS A 55 -1.09 12.39 14.71
CA HIS A 55 -1.60 11.03 14.72
C HIS A 55 -2.87 10.96 15.58
N ARG A 56 -3.83 10.13 15.16
CA ARG A 56 -5.03 9.81 15.94
C ARG A 56 -5.28 8.32 15.89
N ASP A 57 -5.44 7.73 17.08
CA ASP A 57 -5.70 6.30 17.21
C ASP A 57 -6.99 5.88 16.50
N ASN A 58 -7.02 4.67 15.95
CA ASN A 58 -8.23 4.07 15.39
C ASN A 58 -9.30 3.89 16.48
N PRO A 59 -10.46 4.58 16.39
CA PRO A 59 -11.48 4.58 17.44
C PRO A 59 -12.20 3.23 17.59
N PHE A 60 -12.11 2.35 16.59
CA PHE A 60 -12.71 1.02 16.61
C PHE A 60 -11.76 -0.06 17.08
N ARG A 61 -10.47 0.22 17.20
CA ARG A 61 -9.42 -0.78 17.44
C ARG A 61 -9.72 -1.66 18.67
N GLN A 62 -9.67 -2.97 18.46
CA GLN A 62 -9.76 -3.98 19.51
C GLN A 62 -8.59 -4.97 19.40
N GLY A 63 -7.39 -4.53 19.80
CA GLY A 63 -6.16 -5.30 19.62
C GLY A 63 -5.79 -5.44 18.15
N ASP A 64 -5.47 -6.66 17.71
CA ASP A 64 -5.08 -6.97 16.33
C ASP A 64 -6.22 -7.69 15.58
N ASP A 65 -7.47 -7.40 15.93
CA ASP A 65 -8.64 -8.01 15.29
C ASP A 65 -8.88 -7.34 13.93
N PRO A 66 -8.82 -8.09 12.81
CA PRO A 66 -9.00 -7.54 11.47
C PRO A 66 -10.41 -6.99 11.19
N ASP A 67 -11.40 -7.32 12.03
CA ASP A 67 -12.75 -6.79 11.91
C ASP A 67 -12.84 -5.30 12.30
N PHE A 68 -11.75 -4.67 12.73
CA PHE A 68 -11.68 -3.27 13.17
C PHE A 68 -10.62 -2.44 12.46
N ILE A 69 -10.10 -2.89 11.32
CA ILE A 69 -9.13 -2.12 10.53
C ILE A 69 -9.80 -0.98 9.77
N ASN A 70 -9.04 0.11 9.61
CA ASN A 70 -9.48 1.23 8.78
C ASN A 70 -9.28 0.91 7.30
N SER A 71 -10.09 1.55 6.47
CA SER A 71 -10.00 1.53 5.01
C SER A 71 -9.75 2.92 4.44
N ASP A 72 -10.56 3.37 3.50
CA ASP A 72 -10.34 4.57 2.73
C ASP A 72 -10.81 5.85 3.42
N LEU A 73 -10.52 7.01 2.79
CA LEU A 73 -10.82 8.34 3.28
C LEU A 73 -11.69 9.10 2.29
N ALA A 74 -12.58 9.95 2.78
CA ALA A 74 -13.30 10.94 1.99
C ALA A 74 -13.36 12.28 2.74
N PHE A 75 -13.48 13.39 2.02
CA PHE A 75 -13.41 14.73 2.59
C PHE A 75 -14.61 15.56 2.20
N THR A 76 -15.17 16.32 3.14
CA THR A 76 -16.25 17.28 2.90
C THR A 76 -16.11 18.49 3.82
N GLY A 77 -15.74 19.65 3.26
CA GLY A 77 -15.46 20.85 4.04
C GLY A 77 -14.34 20.64 5.06
N ASP A 78 -14.65 20.87 6.33
CA ASP A 78 -13.72 20.70 7.45
C ASP A 78 -13.78 19.30 8.07
N TYR A 79 -14.44 18.35 7.41
CA TYR A 79 -14.58 16.98 7.91
C TYR A 79 -13.91 15.96 7.00
N LEU A 80 -13.30 14.97 7.64
CA LEU A 80 -12.77 13.77 7.04
C LEU A 80 -13.61 12.57 7.52
N VAL A 81 -14.04 11.74 6.59
CA VAL A 81 -14.68 10.46 6.87
C VAL A 81 -13.66 9.36 6.61
N GLN A 82 -13.40 8.52 7.61
CA GLN A 82 -12.50 7.37 7.49
C GLN A 82 -13.32 6.10 7.60
N GLY A 83 -13.29 5.28 6.56
CA GLY A 83 -13.91 3.97 6.52
C GLY A 83 -13.24 3.00 7.48
N ASN A 84 -13.99 2.01 7.93
CA ASN A 84 -13.53 0.95 8.82
C ASN A 84 -14.40 -0.30 8.63
N PHE A 85 -13.85 -1.47 8.82
CA PHE A 85 -14.60 -2.73 8.71
C PHE A 85 -15.77 -2.82 9.69
N ALA A 86 -15.72 -2.08 10.80
CA ALA A 86 -16.80 -1.96 11.78
C ALA A 86 -17.77 -0.80 11.50
N GLY A 87 -17.52 0.03 10.47
CA GLY A 87 -18.30 1.22 10.13
C GLY A 87 -17.45 2.38 9.63
N PHE A 88 -17.63 3.59 10.15
CA PHE A 88 -16.79 4.74 9.78
C PHE A 88 -16.66 5.75 10.91
N SER A 89 -15.59 6.52 10.90
CA SER A 89 -15.37 7.65 11.80
C SER A 89 -15.44 8.98 11.06
N ILE A 90 -15.84 10.03 11.77
CA ILE A 90 -15.88 11.41 11.29
C ILE A 90 -14.92 12.21 12.14
N TRP A 91 -13.97 12.87 11.49
CA TRP A 91 -12.94 13.69 12.10
C TRP A 91 -13.17 15.16 11.71
N ASP A 92 -13.13 16.08 12.67
CA ASP A 92 -12.98 17.51 12.39
C ASP A 92 -11.50 17.79 12.12
N ILE A 93 -11.19 18.28 10.92
CA ILE A 93 -9.86 18.61 10.44
C ILE A 93 -9.68 20.10 10.14
N ALA A 94 -10.52 20.95 10.72
CA ALA A 94 -10.36 22.41 10.61
C ALA A 94 -9.00 22.89 11.12
N ASP A 95 -8.45 22.22 12.14
CA ASP A 95 -7.03 22.30 12.51
C ASP A 95 -6.34 20.97 12.17
N PRO A 96 -5.62 20.89 11.05
CA PRO A 96 -4.93 19.66 10.66
C PRO A 96 -3.87 19.17 11.67
N ALA A 97 -3.35 20.06 12.53
CA ALA A 97 -2.42 19.68 13.59
C ALA A 97 -3.10 19.05 14.81
N ALA A 98 -4.43 19.18 14.89
CA ALA A 98 -5.22 18.68 16.01
C ALA A 98 -6.57 18.08 15.55
N PRO A 99 -6.60 17.08 14.65
CA PRO A 99 -7.85 16.45 14.24
C PRO A 99 -8.65 15.95 15.47
N GLU A 100 -9.94 16.22 15.52
CA GLU A 100 -10.81 15.80 16.62
C GLU A 100 -11.84 14.76 16.14
N LEU A 101 -11.98 13.67 16.89
CA LEU A 101 -13.04 12.68 16.60
C LEU A 101 -14.40 13.27 16.95
N VAL A 102 -15.24 13.48 15.92
CA VAL A 102 -16.61 13.97 16.07
C VAL A 102 -17.56 12.82 16.37
N ASN A 103 -17.43 11.71 15.62
CA ASN A 103 -18.28 10.53 15.78
C ASN A 103 -17.58 9.27 15.26
N ALA A 104 -18.01 8.12 15.78
CA ALA A 104 -17.66 6.79 15.28
C ALA A 104 -18.96 5.98 15.12
N VAL A 105 -19.38 5.75 13.88
CA VAL A 105 -20.63 5.06 13.54
C VAL A 105 -20.34 3.57 13.38
N SER A 106 -20.86 2.76 14.31
CA SER A 106 -20.75 1.29 14.18
C SER A 106 -21.81 0.78 13.21
N CYS A 107 -21.36 0.28 12.06
CA CYS A 107 -22.22 -0.27 11.01
C CYS A 107 -21.41 -1.25 10.13
N PRO A 108 -21.09 -2.46 10.60
CA PRO A 108 -20.20 -3.39 9.91
C PRO A 108 -20.74 -3.78 8.54
N GLY A 109 -19.85 -4.00 7.59
CA GLY A 109 -20.25 -4.35 6.23
C GLY A 109 -19.13 -4.85 5.32
N GLY A 110 -17.95 -5.14 5.86
CA GLY A 110 -16.74 -5.48 5.13
C GLY A 110 -15.75 -4.33 5.13
N GLN A 111 -15.05 -4.09 4.02
CA GLN A 111 -13.97 -3.09 3.97
C GLN A 111 -14.45 -1.65 4.23
N GLY A 112 -15.71 -1.34 3.88
CA GLY A 112 -16.32 -0.07 4.25
C GLY A 112 -15.69 1.13 3.54
N ASP A 113 -15.45 1.04 2.22
CA ASP A 113 -15.03 2.18 1.40
C ASP A 113 -16.05 3.32 1.50
N VAL A 114 -15.57 4.57 1.53
CA VAL A 114 -16.37 5.76 1.81
C VAL A 114 -16.23 6.84 0.74
N SER A 115 -17.32 7.52 0.46
CA SER A 115 -17.34 8.81 -0.26
C SER A 115 -18.24 9.80 0.42
N ALA A 116 -18.02 11.10 0.21
CA ALA A 116 -18.83 12.17 0.79
C ALA A 116 -19.26 13.19 -0.26
N VAL A 117 -20.54 13.55 -0.28
CA VAL A 117 -21.08 14.61 -1.14
C VAL A 117 -21.99 15.51 -0.33
N GLY A 118 -21.56 16.74 -0.10
CA GLY A 118 -22.30 17.66 0.76
C GLY A 118 -22.47 17.08 2.17
N GLY A 119 -23.71 16.88 2.59
CA GLY A 119 -24.06 16.29 3.88
C GLY A 119 -24.32 14.78 3.82
N LEU A 120 -23.98 14.07 2.73
CA LEU A 120 -24.18 12.62 2.61
C LEU A 120 -22.86 11.89 2.62
N VAL A 121 -22.84 10.72 3.27
CA VAL A 121 -21.77 9.71 3.20
C VAL A 121 -22.33 8.47 2.53
N PHE A 122 -21.60 7.98 1.55
CA PHE A 122 -21.80 6.68 0.91
C PHE A 122 -20.86 5.68 1.55
N PHE A 123 -21.34 4.48 1.85
CA PHE A 123 -20.60 3.44 2.55
C PHE A 123 -20.79 2.09 1.86
N SER A 124 -19.70 1.52 1.37
CA SER A 124 -19.67 0.24 0.67
C SER A 124 -19.87 -0.94 1.62
N VAL A 125 -20.65 -1.93 1.16
CA VAL A 125 -20.83 -3.21 1.86
C VAL A 125 -20.48 -4.35 0.91
N ASP A 126 -19.37 -5.03 1.18
CA ASP A 126 -18.83 -6.14 0.39
C ASP A 126 -18.78 -7.46 1.17
N GLU A 127 -19.34 -7.50 2.37
CA GLU A 127 -19.61 -8.73 3.10
C GLU A 127 -21.07 -9.12 3.05
N THR A 128 -21.31 -10.44 3.09
CA THR A 128 -22.67 -10.99 3.06
C THR A 128 -23.36 -10.80 4.40
N MET A 129 -24.26 -9.81 4.47
CA MET A 129 -25.01 -9.45 5.65
C MET A 129 -26.42 -10.04 5.64
N SER A 130 -27.05 -10.23 6.80
CA SER A 130 -28.42 -10.75 6.91
C SER A 130 -29.47 -9.80 6.33
N ASP A 131 -29.24 -8.50 6.41
CA ASP A 131 -30.10 -7.41 5.94
C ASP A 131 -29.28 -6.12 5.78
N ASP A 132 -29.94 -5.02 5.44
CA ASP A 132 -29.31 -3.70 5.20
C ASP A 132 -29.03 -2.90 6.47
N SER A 133 -29.50 -3.32 7.64
CA SER A 133 -29.33 -2.57 8.89
C SER A 133 -27.88 -2.58 9.41
N CYS A 134 -27.57 -1.65 10.32
CA CYS A 134 -26.28 -1.62 10.99
C CYS A 134 -26.13 -2.72 12.07
N GLU A 135 -27.22 -3.34 12.48
CA GLU A 135 -27.23 -4.50 13.40
C GLU A 135 -27.19 -5.85 12.66
N ALA A 136 -27.12 -5.82 11.32
CA ALA A 136 -27.07 -7.03 10.50
C ALA A 136 -25.89 -7.94 10.90
N ALA A 137 -26.14 -9.24 10.91
CA ALA A 137 -25.10 -10.23 11.15
C ALA A 137 -24.48 -10.72 9.83
N ARG A 138 -23.20 -11.05 9.83
CA ARG A 138 -22.58 -11.79 8.73
C ARG A 138 -23.24 -13.16 8.55
N VAL A 139 -23.56 -13.50 7.33
CA VAL A 139 -24.12 -14.81 6.96
C VAL A 139 -23.24 -15.50 5.92
N PRO A 140 -23.31 -16.84 5.78
CA PRO A 140 -22.57 -17.54 4.74
C PRO A 140 -22.96 -17.07 3.33
N GLU A 141 -22.01 -16.97 2.42
CA GLU A 141 -22.22 -16.60 1.00
C GLU A 141 -23.24 -17.53 0.28
N THR A 142 -23.46 -18.72 0.80
CA THR A 142 -24.40 -19.72 0.28
C THR A 142 -25.83 -19.54 0.80
N GLU A 143 -26.07 -18.57 1.67
CA GLU A 143 -27.38 -18.22 2.22
C GLU A 143 -27.92 -16.93 1.59
N PRO A 144 -29.23 -16.65 1.63
CA PRO A 144 -29.76 -15.36 1.23
C PRO A 144 -29.09 -14.25 2.06
N ASN A 145 -28.53 -13.26 1.38
CA ASN A 145 -27.76 -12.20 2.00
C ASN A 145 -28.08 -10.83 1.36
N TRP A 146 -27.56 -9.79 1.98
CA TRP A 146 -27.59 -8.41 1.49
C TRP A 146 -26.15 -7.88 1.40
N GLU A 147 -25.85 -7.22 0.30
CA GLU A 147 -24.62 -6.49 0.02
C GLU A 147 -25.00 -5.27 -0.85
N GLY A 148 -24.25 -4.17 -0.80
CA GLY A 148 -24.54 -3.01 -1.62
C GLY A 148 -24.00 -1.70 -1.07
N LEU A 149 -24.77 -0.63 -1.20
CA LEU A 149 -24.42 0.71 -0.76
C LEU A 149 -25.35 1.16 0.37
N ARG A 150 -24.78 1.65 1.47
CA ARG A 150 -25.51 2.37 2.53
C ARG A 150 -25.27 3.87 2.39
N ILE A 151 -26.26 4.68 2.70
CA ILE A 151 -26.20 6.14 2.63
C ILE A 151 -26.54 6.71 3.99
N PHE A 152 -25.69 7.61 4.49
CA PHE A 152 -25.89 8.29 5.76
C PHE A 152 -25.99 9.80 5.53
N ASP A 153 -26.84 10.46 6.30
CA ASP A 153 -26.93 11.91 6.38
C ASP A 153 -26.07 12.37 7.56
N ILE A 154 -25.02 13.14 7.26
CA ILE A 154 -24.08 13.75 8.20
C ILE A 154 -24.19 15.29 8.20
N SER A 155 -25.33 15.85 7.79
CA SER A 155 -25.57 17.30 7.88
C SER A 155 -25.38 17.82 9.31
N ASP A 156 -25.61 16.98 10.31
CA ASP A 156 -25.12 17.11 11.68
C ASP A 156 -24.11 15.98 11.93
N PRO A 157 -22.80 16.23 11.79
CA PRO A 157 -21.78 15.17 11.93
C PRO A 157 -21.68 14.61 13.36
N THR A 158 -22.27 15.31 14.36
CA THR A 158 -22.34 14.81 15.75
C THR A 158 -23.47 13.79 15.93
N ALA A 159 -24.43 13.72 14.99
CA ALA A 159 -25.59 12.85 15.03
C ALA A 159 -25.91 12.26 13.64
N PRO A 160 -24.99 11.47 13.04
CA PRO A 160 -25.19 10.81 11.75
C PRO A 160 -26.49 9.99 11.72
N ARG A 161 -27.23 10.05 10.61
CA ARG A 161 -28.47 9.31 10.43
C ARG A 161 -28.36 8.35 9.26
N TYR A 162 -28.75 7.12 9.47
CA TYR A 162 -28.96 6.17 8.38
C TYR A 162 -30.12 6.68 7.49
N ALA A 163 -29.84 6.94 6.20
CA ALA A 163 -30.80 7.54 5.28
C ALA A 163 -31.39 6.51 4.31
N ALA A 164 -30.56 5.65 3.71
CA ALA A 164 -30.98 4.71 2.69
C ALA A 164 -30.00 3.55 2.53
N ALA A 165 -30.45 2.51 1.81
CA ALA A 165 -29.62 1.45 1.31
C ALA A 165 -30.07 0.99 -0.07
N VAL A 166 -29.10 0.67 -0.93
CA VAL A 166 -29.37 0.12 -2.27
C VAL A 166 -28.62 -1.20 -2.41
N ARG A 167 -29.39 -2.28 -2.58
CA ARG A 167 -28.80 -3.60 -2.81
C ARG A 167 -28.20 -3.70 -4.20
N THR A 168 -27.01 -4.28 -4.32
CA THR A 168 -26.37 -4.59 -5.59
C THR A 168 -26.11 -6.09 -5.78
N ARG A 169 -25.64 -6.49 -6.95
CA ARG A 169 -25.52 -7.89 -7.33
C ARG A 169 -24.35 -8.60 -6.64
N CYS A 170 -23.17 -7.95 -6.60
CA CYS A 170 -21.95 -8.48 -5.99
C CYS A 170 -21.49 -7.62 -4.81
N GLY A 171 -22.40 -6.85 -4.20
CA GLY A 171 -22.04 -5.87 -3.19
C GLY A 171 -21.37 -4.64 -3.76
N SER A 172 -20.60 -4.00 -2.91
CA SER A 172 -19.76 -2.85 -3.23
C SER A 172 -18.44 -3.02 -2.52
N HIS A 173 -17.40 -3.36 -3.27
CA HIS A 173 -16.05 -3.44 -2.71
C HIS A 173 -15.49 -2.03 -2.52
N THR A 174 -15.46 -1.24 -3.60
CA THR A 174 -15.33 0.21 -3.59
C THR A 174 -16.47 0.83 -4.38
N HIS A 175 -16.56 2.16 -4.39
CA HIS A 175 -17.52 2.85 -5.22
C HIS A 175 -16.99 4.20 -5.69
N THR A 176 -17.50 4.68 -6.84
CA THR A 176 -17.05 5.94 -7.42
C THR A 176 -18.21 6.87 -7.59
N VAL A 177 -18.16 8.04 -6.96
CA VAL A 177 -19.16 9.09 -7.16
C VAL A 177 -18.86 9.83 -8.45
N VAL A 178 -19.81 9.83 -9.38
CA VAL A 178 -19.74 10.56 -10.65
C VAL A 178 -20.79 11.66 -10.64
N PRO A 179 -20.41 12.95 -10.59
CA PRO A 179 -21.35 14.05 -10.69
C PRO A 179 -22.17 13.99 -11.99
N ASP A 180 -23.46 14.31 -11.92
CA ASP A 180 -24.26 14.47 -13.12
C ASP A 180 -23.88 15.77 -13.85
N PRO A 181 -23.35 15.71 -15.10
CA PRO A 181 -22.98 16.92 -15.85
C PRO A 181 -24.16 17.80 -16.19
N ALA A 182 -25.39 17.29 -16.07
CA ALA A 182 -26.63 18.00 -16.39
C ALA A 182 -27.33 18.59 -15.17
N SER A 183 -27.00 18.16 -13.94
CA SER A 183 -27.72 18.56 -12.73
C SER A 183 -26.86 18.43 -11.47
N SER A 184 -26.84 19.44 -10.63
CA SER A 184 -26.23 19.36 -9.28
C SER A 184 -27.16 18.75 -8.22
N GLU A 185 -28.38 18.30 -8.60
CA GLU A 185 -29.35 17.76 -7.64
C GLU A 185 -29.18 16.26 -7.40
N ARG A 186 -28.35 15.60 -8.18
CA ARG A 186 -28.09 14.17 -8.07
C ARG A 186 -26.67 13.81 -8.44
N VAL A 187 -26.25 12.64 -8.05
CA VAL A 187 -25.00 12.00 -8.46
C VAL A 187 -25.28 10.56 -8.93
N PHE A 188 -24.36 10.04 -9.74
CA PHE A 188 -24.29 8.62 -10.06
C PHE A 188 -23.20 7.97 -9.22
N VAL A 189 -23.44 6.76 -8.74
CA VAL A 189 -22.45 5.97 -8.00
C VAL A 189 -22.17 4.69 -8.77
N TYR A 190 -20.94 4.55 -9.26
CA TYR A 190 -20.47 3.34 -9.91
C TYR A 190 -20.08 2.33 -8.85
N MET A 191 -20.68 1.15 -8.91
CA MET A 191 -20.46 0.09 -7.93
C MET A 191 -19.35 -0.83 -8.40
N ASN A 192 -18.18 -0.70 -7.79
CA ASN A 192 -17.01 -1.48 -8.11
C ASN A 192 -17.01 -2.74 -7.26
N ALA A 193 -17.19 -3.87 -7.90
CA ALA A 193 -17.23 -5.17 -7.24
C ALA A 193 -16.87 -6.28 -8.22
N TYR A 194 -16.38 -7.37 -7.68
CA TYR A 194 -15.98 -8.54 -8.46
C TYR A 194 -16.37 -9.84 -7.76
N SER A 195 -16.61 -10.89 -8.54
CA SER A 195 -16.96 -12.19 -7.98
C SER A 195 -15.77 -12.81 -7.24
N ARG A 196 -15.98 -13.15 -5.97
CA ARG A 196 -15.03 -13.88 -5.11
C ARG A 196 -15.19 -15.40 -5.20
N GLY A 197 -16.17 -15.91 -5.97
CA GLY A 197 -16.34 -17.32 -6.30
C GLY A 197 -17.68 -17.93 -5.97
N ALA A 198 -18.06 -18.16 -4.72
CA ALA A 198 -19.16 -19.04 -4.34
C ALA A 198 -20.46 -18.35 -3.87
N SER A 199 -20.55 -17.02 -3.98
CA SER A 199 -21.72 -16.28 -3.51
C SER A 199 -22.97 -16.56 -4.36
N LEU A 200 -24.14 -16.72 -3.72
CA LEU A 200 -25.43 -16.86 -4.40
C LEU A 200 -25.80 -15.62 -5.23
N ASN A 201 -25.36 -14.45 -4.81
CA ASN A 201 -25.70 -13.17 -5.43
C ASN A 201 -24.68 -12.75 -6.51
N CYS A 202 -23.47 -13.29 -6.47
CA CYS A 202 -22.35 -12.89 -7.32
C CYS A 202 -21.78 -14.10 -8.07
N THR A 203 -22.46 -14.49 -9.14
CA THR A 203 -22.03 -15.59 -10.01
C THR A 203 -21.52 -15.09 -11.34
N GLY A 204 -20.35 -15.57 -11.76
CA GLY A 204 -19.73 -15.14 -13.02
C GLY A 204 -19.06 -13.78 -12.92
N ARG A 205 -19.04 -13.04 -14.02
CA ARG A 205 -18.51 -11.66 -14.08
C ARG A 205 -19.55 -10.68 -13.57
N ASN A 206 -19.12 -9.72 -12.75
CA ASN A 206 -19.98 -8.64 -12.27
C ASN A 206 -20.04 -7.51 -13.30
N PRO A 207 -21.21 -7.11 -13.78
CA PRO A 207 -21.36 -5.89 -14.55
C PRO A 207 -21.15 -4.65 -13.68
N LEU A 208 -20.77 -3.52 -14.29
CA LEU A 208 -20.82 -2.23 -13.63
C LEU A 208 -22.28 -1.87 -13.36
N GLN A 209 -22.67 -1.78 -12.09
CA GLN A 209 -23.97 -1.26 -11.69
C GLN A 209 -23.86 0.23 -11.33
N ILE A 210 -24.82 1.02 -11.76
CA ILE A 210 -24.85 2.49 -11.58
C ILE A 210 -26.06 2.83 -10.74
N ILE A 211 -25.83 3.44 -9.59
CA ILE A 211 -26.90 3.92 -8.71
C ILE A 211 -27.09 5.41 -8.97
N GLU A 212 -28.34 5.85 -9.19
CA GLU A 212 -28.72 7.26 -9.16
C GLU A 212 -29.14 7.63 -7.74
N VAL A 213 -28.55 8.71 -7.21
CA VAL A 213 -28.86 9.22 -5.87
C VAL A 213 -29.29 10.68 -5.96
N PRO A 214 -30.59 10.96 -5.73
CA PRO A 214 -31.07 12.33 -5.53
C PRO A 214 -30.53 12.88 -4.20
N LEU A 215 -29.75 13.98 -4.23
CA LEU A 215 -29.06 14.48 -3.04
C LEU A 215 -29.99 15.02 -1.95
N ALA A 216 -31.19 15.53 -2.34
CA ALA A 216 -32.20 16.03 -1.41
C ALA A 216 -33.15 14.94 -0.87
N ALA A 217 -33.17 13.75 -1.48
CA ALA A 217 -34.03 12.63 -1.13
C ALA A 217 -33.27 11.30 -1.34
N PRO A 218 -32.19 11.03 -0.56
CA PRO A 218 -31.34 9.87 -0.75
C PRO A 218 -32.10 8.53 -0.57
N GLU A 219 -33.23 8.54 0.12
CA GLU A 219 -34.13 7.39 0.23
C GLU A 219 -34.76 6.95 -1.10
N ASP A 220 -34.76 7.79 -2.12
CA ASP A 220 -35.21 7.49 -3.47
C ASP A 220 -34.09 6.94 -4.37
N ALA A 221 -32.91 6.64 -3.81
CA ALA A 221 -31.79 6.06 -4.56
C ALA A 221 -32.13 4.66 -5.11
N TYR A 222 -31.69 4.38 -6.35
CA TYR A 222 -31.98 3.12 -7.03
C TYR A 222 -30.91 2.77 -8.06
N VAL A 223 -30.82 1.48 -8.45
CA VAL A 223 -29.97 1.05 -9.55
C VAL A 223 -30.56 1.56 -10.88
N ALA A 224 -29.95 2.57 -11.47
CA ALA A 224 -30.38 3.23 -12.69
C ALA A 224 -29.85 2.53 -13.96
N GLY A 225 -28.72 1.82 -13.86
CA GLY A 225 -28.08 1.15 -14.99
C GLY A 225 -27.28 -0.06 -14.59
N GLU A 226 -27.10 -0.96 -15.55
CA GLU A 226 -26.22 -2.11 -15.45
C GLU A 226 -25.53 -2.30 -16.81
N LEU A 227 -24.21 -2.41 -16.84
CA LEU A 227 -23.41 -2.43 -18.07
C LEU A 227 -22.26 -3.42 -17.97
N ASP A 228 -22.18 -4.33 -18.94
CA ASP A 228 -21.00 -5.17 -19.10
C ASP A 228 -19.87 -4.38 -19.78
N LEU A 229 -18.75 -4.20 -19.07
CA LEU A 229 -17.53 -3.57 -19.59
C LEU A 229 -16.69 -4.53 -20.44
N PHE A 230 -16.95 -5.82 -20.34
CA PHE A 230 -16.25 -6.88 -21.06
C PHE A 230 -17.25 -7.84 -21.69
N ASP A 231 -16.89 -8.42 -22.82
CA ASP A 231 -17.50 -9.66 -23.30
C ASP A 231 -16.71 -10.90 -22.81
N ASP A 232 -17.23 -12.10 -23.06
CA ASP A 232 -16.60 -13.36 -22.62
C ASP A 232 -15.28 -13.66 -23.35
N GLU A 233 -15.01 -13.00 -24.49
CA GLU A 233 -13.80 -13.18 -25.29
C GLU A 233 -12.71 -12.17 -24.90
N THR A 234 -13.07 -11.03 -24.32
CA THR A 234 -12.14 -9.93 -24.02
C THR A 234 -11.71 -9.87 -22.57
N ALA A 235 -12.46 -10.43 -21.60
CA ALA A 235 -12.05 -10.47 -20.20
C ALA A 235 -10.86 -11.42 -19.98
N PHE A 236 -9.89 -11.03 -19.11
CA PHE A 236 -8.74 -11.88 -18.81
C PHE A 236 -9.16 -13.17 -18.11
N GLY A 237 -8.82 -14.30 -18.74
CA GLY A 237 -9.01 -15.63 -18.21
C GLY A 237 -7.71 -16.28 -17.71
N ALA A 238 -7.82 -17.41 -17.03
CA ALA A 238 -6.65 -18.16 -16.59
C ALA A 238 -5.78 -18.67 -17.75
N GLU A 239 -6.36 -18.87 -18.93
CA GLU A 239 -5.72 -19.26 -20.19
C GLU A 239 -4.86 -18.15 -20.80
N ASP A 240 -5.11 -16.89 -20.44
CA ASP A 240 -4.35 -15.73 -20.94
C ASP A 240 -3.03 -15.53 -20.17
N ARG A 241 -2.78 -16.29 -19.11
CA ARG A 241 -1.57 -16.18 -18.30
C ARG A 241 -0.33 -16.54 -19.10
N VAL A 242 0.67 -15.66 -19.01
CA VAL A 242 1.95 -15.85 -19.68
C VAL A 242 2.89 -16.65 -18.78
N PRO A 243 3.55 -17.71 -19.27
CA PRO A 243 4.55 -18.43 -18.49
C PRO A 243 5.68 -17.51 -17.98
N GLY A 244 5.90 -17.50 -16.67
CA GLY A 244 6.89 -16.64 -16.02
C GLY A 244 6.41 -15.21 -15.73
N GLY A 245 5.18 -14.86 -16.11
CA GLY A 245 4.52 -13.63 -15.67
C GLY A 245 4.03 -13.69 -14.23
N ALA A 246 3.37 -12.63 -13.77
CA ALA A 246 2.63 -12.63 -12.52
C ALA A 246 1.48 -13.65 -12.56
N GLU A 247 1.08 -14.14 -11.40
CA GLU A 247 -0.16 -14.95 -11.31
C GLU A 247 -1.38 -14.01 -11.35
N THR A 248 -1.59 -13.40 -12.52
CA THR A 248 -2.65 -12.42 -12.75
C THR A 248 -4.02 -13.02 -12.42
N LYS A 249 -4.82 -12.30 -11.65
CA LYS A 249 -6.19 -12.67 -11.30
C LYS A 249 -7.10 -12.60 -12.52
N THR A 250 -8.07 -13.48 -12.60
CA THR A 250 -9.09 -13.43 -13.67
C THR A 250 -10.01 -12.23 -13.48
N THR A 251 -10.42 -11.61 -14.58
CA THR A 251 -11.35 -10.48 -14.58
C THR A 251 -12.77 -10.96 -14.30
N THR A 252 -13.23 -10.72 -13.09
CA THR A 252 -14.60 -11.06 -12.65
C THR A 252 -15.42 -9.83 -12.26
N GLY A 253 -14.96 -8.63 -12.62
CA GLY A 253 -15.45 -7.31 -12.31
C GLY A 253 -14.28 -6.37 -12.06
N CYS A 254 -14.56 -5.11 -11.75
CA CYS A 254 -13.53 -4.12 -11.46
C CYS A 254 -13.34 -3.94 -9.96
N HIS A 255 -12.11 -3.73 -9.53
CA HIS A 255 -11.76 -3.40 -8.16
C HIS A 255 -12.05 -1.92 -7.91
N ASP A 256 -11.38 -1.02 -8.64
CA ASP A 256 -11.62 0.42 -8.61
C ASP A 256 -11.92 0.98 -9.99
N ILE A 257 -12.73 2.04 -10.01
CA ILE A 257 -12.88 2.94 -11.15
C ILE A 257 -12.57 4.35 -10.67
N THR A 258 -11.56 4.99 -11.25
CA THR A 258 -11.26 6.39 -10.96
C THR A 258 -11.86 7.25 -12.06
N ALA A 259 -12.90 8.01 -11.71
CA ALA A 259 -13.54 8.96 -12.60
C ALA A 259 -12.77 10.29 -12.62
N TYR A 260 -12.69 10.91 -13.81
CA TYR A 260 -12.21 12.28 -13.99
C TYR A 260 -13.28 13.09 -14.75
N PRO A 261 -14.31 13.58 -14.03
CA PRO A 261 -15.49 14.17 -14.65
C PRO A 261 -15.20 15.37 -15.55
N ALA A 262 -14.25 16.22 -15.18
CA ALA A 262 -13.87 17.39 -15.98
C ALA A 262 -13.32 17.02 -17.37
N LYS A 263 -12.70 15.84 -17.51
CA LYS A 263 -12.20 15.31 -18.77
C LYS A 263 -13.17 14.32 -19.42
N GLN A 264 -14.28 14.01 -18.76
CA GLN A 264 -15.26 13.00 -19.20
C GLN A 264 -14.62 11.61 -19.41
N LEU A 265 -13.59 11.30 -18.63
CA LEU A 265 -12.84 10.06 -18.67
C LEU A 265 -12.92 9.32 -17.34
N ALA A 266 -12.72 8.02 -17.39
CA ALA A 266 -12.40 7.21 -16.20
C ALA A 266 -11.39 6.14 -16.59
N VAL A 267 -10.64 5.66 -15.60
CA VAL A 267 -9.88 4.42 -15.70
C VAL A 267 -10.49 3.38 -14.78
N ALA A 268 -10.54 2.14 -15.23
CA ALA A 268 -11.01 1.03 -14.45
C ALA A 268 -9.92 -0.02 -14.30
N ALA A 269 -9.64 -0.40 -13.07
CA ALA A 269 -8.71 -1.44 -12.70
C ALA A 269 -9.48 -2.69 -12.32
N CYS A 270 -9.46 -3.70 -13.20
CA CYS A 270 -10.40 -4.81 -13.17
C CYS A 270 -9.71 -6.16 -12.95
N ARG A 271 -8.79 -6.22 -11.95
CA ARG A 271 -8.05 -7.41 -11.55
C ARG A 271 -7.07 -7.92 -12.62
N GLY A 272 -7.56 -8.44 -13.74
CA GLY A 272 -6.74 -8.94 -14.86
C GLY A 272 -6.53 -7.91 -15.96
N ASP A 273 -7.32 -6.86 -15.99
CA ASP A 273 -7.39 -5.90 -17.08
C ASP A 273 -7.42 -4.46 -16.56
N GLY A 274 -6.80 -3.55 -17.34
CA GLY A 274 -6.94 -2.10 -17.17
C GLY A 274 -7.76 -1.52 -18.34
N LEU A 275 -8.68 -0.59 -18.05
CA LEU A 275 -9.51 0.06 -19.05
C LEU A 275 -9.38 1.57 -18.98
N LEU A 276 -9.49 2.23 -20.12
CA LEU A 276 -9.83 3.65 -20.25
C LEU A 276 -11.28 3.76 -20.74
N LEU A 277 -12.08 4.53 -20.04
CA LEU A 277 -13.51 4.71 -20.32
C LEU A 277 -13.82 6.16 -20.67
N SER A 278 -14.80 6.37 -21.58
CA SER A 278 -15.53 7.62 -21.67
C SER A 278 -16.71 7.59 -20.68
N ILE A 279 -16.84 8.63 -19.88
CA ILE A 279 -17.99 8.86 -18.99
C ILE A 279 -18.77 10.13 -19.39
N ALA A 280 -18.70 10.51 -20.68
CA ALA A 280 -19.48 11.65 -21.22
C ALA A 280 -20.99 11.48 -20.98
N ASP A 281 -21.47 10.24 -21.01
CA ASP A 281 -22.76 9.83 -20.48
C ASP A 281 -22.52 8.93 -19.25
N PRO A 282 -22.72 9.43 -18.03
CA PRO A 282 -22.47 8.64 -16.83
C PRO A 282 -23.33 7.37 -16.70
N LEU A 283 -24.47 7.30 -17.39
CA LEU A 283 -25.32 6.10 -17.41
C LEU A 283 -24.92 5.07 -18.49
N ALA A 284 -24.05 5.47 -19.42
CA ALA A 284 -23.60 4.64 -20.53
C ALA A 284 -22.08 4.80 -20.76
N PRO A 285 -21.22 4.54 -19.76
CA PRO A 285 -19.77 4.59 -19.97
C PRO A 285 -19.33 3.65 -21.09
N ALA A 286 -18.38 4.10 -21.91
CA ALA A 286 -17.91 3.36 -23.06
C ALA A 286 -16.42 3.06 -22.98
N VAL A 287 -16.01 1.82 -23.27
CA VAL A 287 -14.60 1.43 -23.30
C VAL A 287 -13.90 2.10 -24.50
N LEU A 288 -12.88 2.91 -24.22
CA LEU A 288 -12.02 3.57 -25.22
C LEU A 288 -10.74 2.78 -25.48
N ALA A 289 -10.16 2.18 -24.42
CA ALA A 289 -8.97 1.36 -24.52
C ALA A 289 -9.00 0.24 -23.47
N HIS A 290 -8.34 -0.86 -23.81
CA HIS A 290 -8.19 -2.04 -22.99
C HIS A 290 -6.71 -2.45 -23.00
N VAL A 291 -6.13 -2.67 -21.83
CA VAL A 291 -4.71 -3.03 -21.69
C VAL A 291 -4.52 -4.17 -20.70
N ARG A 292 -3.43 -4.92 -20.93
CA ARG A 292 -2.92 -5.98 -20.08
C ARG A 292 -1.41 -5.84 -19.93
N ASP A 293 -0.91 -6.24 -18.78
CA ASP A 293 0.52 -6.31 -18.52
C ASP A 293 0.82 -7.63 -17.79
N PRO A 294 1.64 -8.51 -18.36
CA PRO A 294 1.97 -9.79 -17.72
C PRO A 294 2.78 -9.66 -16.41
N ALA A 295 3.30 -8.48 -16.09
CA ALA A 295 3.95 -8.20 -14.81
C ALA A 295 2.93 -7.90 -13.70
N VAL A 296 1.71 -7.43 -14.04
CA VAL A 296 0.67 -7.07 -13.08
C VAL A 296 -0.11 -8.30 -12.65
N ALA A 297 -0.18 -8.51 -11.35
CA ALA A 297 -0.95 -9.60 -10.74
C ALA A 297 -2.40 -9.20 -10.46
N PHE A 298 -2.62 -7.96 -10.03
CA PHE A 298 -3.93 -7.46 -9.65
C PHE A 298 -4.06 -5.97 -9.94
N TRP A 299 -4.76 -5.63 -11.01
CA TRP A 299 -5.11 -4.24 -11.32
C TRP A 299 -6.06 -3.71 -10.26
N HIS A 300 -5.55 -2.80 -9.43
CA HIS A 300 -6.19 -2.33 -8.20
C HIS A 300 -6.89 -0.99 -8.41
N SER A 301 -6.16 0.07 -8.72
CA SER A 301 -6.66 1.44 -8.88
C SER A 301 -5.87 2.19 -9.96
N GLY A 302 -6.22 3.47 -10.21
CA GLY A 302 -5.49 4.30 -11.17
C GLY A 302 -5.60 5.78 -10.85
N ILE A 303 -4.59 6.57 -11.23
CA ILE A 303 -4.51 8.01 -11.00
C ILE A 303 -4.12 8.70 -12.30
N PHE A 304 -4.91 9.69 -12.75
CA PHE A 304 -4.57 10.53 -13.91
C PHE A 304 -3.61 11.66 -13.52
N ASP A 305 -2.81 12.11 -14.49
CA ASP A 305 -2.25 13.47 -14.41
C ASP A 305 -3.36 14.52 -14.62
N ASN A 306 -3.08 15.77 -14.27
CA ASN A 306 -4.10 16.84 -14.34
C ASN A 306 -4.65 17.07 -15.76
N GLU A 307 -3.88 16.77 -16.78
CA GLU A 307 -4.27 16.97 -18.19
C GLU A 307 -4.92 15.72 -18.82
N ALA A 308 -5.01 14.61 -18.07
CA ALA A 308 -5.44 13.30 -18.56
C ALA A 308 -4.64 12.83 -19.80
N THR A 309 -3.34 13.10 -19.81
CA THR A 309 -2.41 12.63 -20.85
C THR A 309 -1.62 11.40 -20.39
N ARG A 310 -1.63 11.14 -19.09
CA ARG A 310 -0.95 10.02 -18.43
C ARG A 310 -1.84 9.42 -17.36
N VAL A 311 -1.61 8.15 -17.08
CA VAL A 311 -2.23 7.45 -15.96
C VAL A 311 -1.21 6.52 -15.32
N VAL A 312 -1.26 6.42 -14.00
CA VAL A 312 -0.57 5.40 -13.22
C VAL A 312 -1.59 4.38 -12.75
N PHE A 313 -1.36 3.09 -13.02
CA PHE A 313 -2.14 2.00 -12.46
C PHE A 313 -1.34 1.28 -11.39
N GLN A 314 -1.99 0.93 -10.31
CA GLN A 314 -1.44 0.21 -9.16
C GLN A 314 -1.63 -1.30 -9.30
N ASP A 315 -0.61 -2.10 -8.91
CA ASP A 315 -0.66 -3.56 -8.80
C ASP A 315 -0.66 -3.97 -7.32
N GLU A 316 -1.80 -4.45 -6.83
CA GLU A 316 -1.91 -5.02 -5.49
C GLU A 316 -1.59 -6.52 -5.51
N LEU A 317 -0.37 -6.87 -5.82
CA LEU A 317 0.09 -8.25 -5.91
C LEU A 317 -0.32 -9.08 -4.68
N GLY A 318 -1.11 -10.11 -4.91
CA GLY A 318 -1.51 -11.07 -3.89
C GLY A 318 -2.60 -10.57 -2.94
N ASP A 319 -3.41 -9.59 -3.36
CA ASP A 319 -4.46 -8.96 -2.55
C ASP A 319 -3.88 -8.40 -1.23
N GLY A 320 -2.65 -7.86 -1.24
CA GLY A 320 -1.97 -7.34 -0.06
C GLY A 320 -1.51 -8.37 0.97
N PHE A 321 -1.67 -9.67 0.72
CA PHE A 321 -1.34 -10.74 1.69
C PHE A 321 0.03 -11.40 1.47
N ILE A 322 0.77 -11.00 0.45
CA ILE A 322 2.08 -11.58 0.11
C ILE A 322 3.19 -10.64 0.54
N ASN A 323 4.23 -11.18 1.18
CA ASN A 323 5.43 -10.43 1.55
C ASN A 323 6.18 -10.00 0.28
N THR A 324 6.17 -8.72 -0.04
CA THR A 324 6.63 -8.17 -1.33
C THR A 324 7.70 -7.09 -1.20
N CYS A 325 8.10 -6.76 0.03
CA CYS A 325 9.14 -5.76 0.27
C CYS A 325 10.55 -6.24 -0.11
N SER A 326 10.73 -7.55 -0.22
CA SER A 326 12.01 -8.11 -0.61
C SER A 326 12.32 -7.86 -2.09
N PRO A 327 13.53 -7.42 -2.46
CA PRO A 327 13.97 -7.30 -3.86
C PRO A 327 13.85 -8.59 -4.68
N ALA A 328 13.76 -9.75 -4.02
CA ALA A 328 13.58 -11.04 -4.67
C ALA A 328 12.28 -11.15 -5.48
N PHE A 329 11.28 -10.35 -5.17
CA PHE A 329 10.02 -10.30 -5.93
C PHE A 329 10.13 -9.56 -7.27
N GLY A 330 11.18 -8.75 -7.47
CA GLY A 330 11.41 -7.97 -8.69
C GLY A 330 10.77 -6.58 -8.63
N ALA A 331 11.35 -5.63 -9.36
CA ALA A 331 10.98 -4.23 -9.38
C ALA A 331 9.67 -3.93 -10.15
N ASP A 332 9.13 -4.90 -10.86
CA ASP A 332 7.96 -4.78 -11.72
C ASP A 332 6.71 -5.46 -11.15
N ARG A 333 6.76 -5.95 -9.90
CA ARG A 333 5.66 -6.66 -9.26
C ARG A 333 5.17 -5.95 -8.00
N GLY A 334 3.85 -5.86 -7.85
CA GLY A 334 3.24 -5.06 -6.79
C GLY A 334 3.65 -3.59 -6.89
N SER A 335 3.73 -3.08 -8.11
CA SER A 335 4.32 -1.79 -8.48
C SER A 335 3.32 -0.90 -9.22
N ASP A 336 3.69 0.35 -9.45
CA ASP A 336 2.98 1.26 -10.32
C ASP A 336 3.37 1.04 -11.77
N GLY A 337 2.39 0.95 -12.66
CA GLY A 337 2.61 1.02 -14.11
C GLY A 337 2.25 2.40 -14.64
N ALA A 338 3.19 3.10 -15.28
CA ALA A 338 2.96 4.40 -15.90
C ALA A 338 2.64 4.27 -17.39
N TRP A 339 1.55 4.90 -17.82
CA TRP A 339 0.99 4.79 -19.16
C TRP A 339 0.72 6.15 -19.77
N LEU A 340 0.99 6.31 -21.07
CA LEU A 340 0.56 7.46 -21.88
C LEU A 340 -0.83 7.20 -22.44
N ILE A 341 -1.68 8.23 -22.39
CA ILE A 341 -2.99 8.27 -23.05
C ILE A 341 -2.84 8.98 -24.38
N GLY A 342 -3.21 8.33 -25.47
CA GLY A 342 -3.13 8.90 -26.81
C GLY A 342 -4.17 8.33 -27.77
N ASP A 343 -4.16 8.78 -29.02
CA ASP A 343 -5.11 8.36 -30.06
C ASP A 343 -5.11 6.83 -30.32
N GLY A 344 -4.02 6.16 -29.97
CA GLY A 344 -3.88 4.70 -30.06
C GLY A 344 -4.29 3.93 -28.81
N GLY A 345 -4.84 4.60 -27.79
CA GLY A 345 -5.19 4.03 -26.51
C GLY A 345 -4.11 4.25 -25.45
N LEU A 346 -3.86 3.24 -24.60
CA LEU A 346 -2.90 3.30 -23.51
C LEU A 346 -1.57 2.63 -23.90
N THR A 347 -0.44 3.29 -23.63
CA THR A 347 0.90 2.74 -23.88
C THR A 347 1.75 2.79 -22.63
N LYS A 348 2.21 1.63 -22.13
CA LYS A 348 3.11 1.57 -20.95
C LYS A 348 4.47 2.17 -21.29
N VAL A 349 4.99 3.04 -20.43
CA VAL A 349 6.27 3.73 -20.62
C VAL A 349 7.21 3.59 -19.43
N GLY A 350 6.70 3.25 -18.26
CA GLY A 350 7.53 3.10 -17.06
C GLY A 350 6.89 2.21 -16.00
N THR A 351 7.69 1.95 -14.97
CA THR A 351 7.28 1.22 -13.77
C THR A 351 7.98 1.85 -12.56
N PHE A 352 7.28 1.97 -11.45
CA PHE A 352 7.86 2.37 -10.18
C PHE A 352 7.57 1.33 -9.12
N LYS A 353 8.59 0.94 -8.39
CA LYS A 353 8.50 0.13 -7.16
C LYS A 353 9.19 0.88 -6.06
N LEU A 354 8.66 0.78 -4.86
CA LEU A 354 9.26 1.31 -3.65
C LEU A 354 10.77 1.00 -3.60
N PRO A 355 11.65 2.02 -3.58
CA PRO A 355 13.10 1.79 -3.62
C PRO A 355 13.66 1.41 -2.25
N ARG A 356 12.92 1.66 -1.18
CA ARG A 356 13.30 1.36 0.20
C ARG A 356 13.11 -0.13 0.47
N THR A 357 14.21 -0.82 0.78
CA THR A 357 14.16 -2.22 1.20
C THR A 357 13.76 -2.28 2.66
N GLN A 358 12.73 -3.03 2.94
CA GLN A 358 12.25 -3.31 4.29
C GLN A 358 12.46 -4.79 4.64
N SER A 359 11.80 -5.25 5.70
CA SER A 359 11.90 -6.64 6.12
C SER A 359 11.29 -7.59 5.08
N ASP A 360 11.88 -8.79 4.95
CA ASP A 360 11.32 -9.87 4.10
C ASP A 360 9.96 -10.38 4.57
N LEU A 361 9.45 -9.86 5.70
CA LEU A 361 8.16 -10.25 6.28
C LEU A 361 7.06 -9.23 5.99
N GLU A 362 7.40 -8.06 5.47
CA GLU A 362 6.47 -6.98 5.20
C GLU A 362 5.85 -7.04 3.80
N LYS A 363 4.70 -6.41 3.68
CA LYS A 363 3.90 -6.32 2.46
C LYS A 363 4.02 -4.91 1.90
N CYS A 364 4.65 -4.79 0.74
CA CYS A 364 4.86 -3.52 0.05
C CYS A 364 4.32 -3.62 -1.37
N VAL A 365 3.04 -3.36 -1.53
CA VAL A 365 2.38 -3.29 -2.83
C VAL A 365 1.83 -1.90 -3.07
N ALA A 366 1.76 -1.49 -4.33
CA ALA A 366 1.12 -0.24 -4.71
C ALA A 366 -0.38 -0.30 -4.37
N HIS A 367 -0.82 0.64 -3.54
CA HIS A 367 -2.19 0.75 -3.06
C HIS A 367 -2.75 2.16 -3.33
N SER A 368 -3.79 2.57 -2.64
CA SER A 368 -4.53 3.80 -2.96
C SER A 368 -3.73 5.08 -2.69
N GLY A 369 -3.92 6.06 -3.58
CA GLY A 369 -3.26 7.36 -3.51
C GLY A 369 -3.95 8.43 -4.36
N GLY A 370 -3.38 9.63 -4.42
CA GLY A 370 -3.98 10.75 -5.12
C GLY A 370 -2.99 11.70 -5.78
N LEU A 371 -3.47 12.45 -6.77
CA LEU A 371 -2.69 13.49 -7.46
C LEU A 371 -2.43 14.66 -6.50
N ILE A 372 -1.17 15.02 -6.30
CA ILE A 372 -0.79 16.24 -5.58
C ILE A 372 -0.80 17.41 -6.57
N PRO A 373 -1.56 18.49 -6.31
CA PRO A 373 -1.73 19.59 -7.24
C PRO A 373 -0.48 20.47 -7.34
N VAL A 374 0.48 20.09 -8.17
CA VAL A 374 1.68 20.87 -8.49
C VAL A 374 1.64 21.23 -9.98
N PRO A 375 1.73 22.56 -10.34
CA PRO A 375 1.69 22.98 -11.75
C PRO A 375 2.73 22.27 -12.61
N ASP A 376 2.31 21.81 -13.80
CA ASP A 376 3.17 21.19 -14.81
C ASP A 376 3.90 19.90 -14.36
N ARG A 377 3.46 19.31 -13.23
CA ARG A 377 4.04 18.09 -12.69
C ARG A 377 2.98 17.00 -12.52
N PHE A 378 3.42 15.76 -12.64
CA PHE A 378 2.62 14.59 -12.29
C PHE A 378 3.21 13.96 -11.03
N ILE A 379 2.80 14.47 -9.87
CA ILE A 379 3.25 13.98 -8.57
C ILE A 379 2.07 13.38 -7.83
N ILE A 380 2.26 12.18 -7.30
CA ILE A 380 1.23 11.49 -6.52
C ILE A 380 1.69 11.22 -5.09
N SER A 381 0.75 11.18 -4.18
CA SER A 381 0.90 10.48 -2.90
C SER A 381 0.40 9.05 -3.05
N GLN A 382 1.08 8.09 -2.43
CA GLN A 382 0.74 6.68 -2.56
C GLN A 382 0.98 5.90 -1.28
N GLY A 383 0.00 5.06 -0.88
CA GLY A 383 0.14 4.06 0.15
C GLY A 383 0.81 2.79 -0.39
N TRP A 384 1.65 2.17 0.43
CA TRP A 384 2.37 0.93 0.12
C TRP A 384 2.13 -0.14 1.19
N LEU A 385 0.98 -0.12 1.86
CA LEU A 385 0.69 -0.95 3.02
C LEU A 385 1.78 -0.81 4.08
N GLU A 386 2.46 -1.92 4.47
CA GLU A 386 3.57 -1.88 5.44
C GLU A 386 4.80 -1.12 4.92
N GLY A 387 4.86 -0.77 3.63
CA GLY A 387 5.85 0.13 3.04
C GLY A 387 5.62 1.62 3.29
N GLY A 388 4.54 1.98 4.00
CA GLY A 388 4.25 3.35 4.39
C GLY A 388 3.70 4.21 3.24
N VAL A 389 4.08 5.49 3.22
CA VAL A 389 3.69 6.49 2.22
C VAL A 389 4.88 6.85 1.35
N SER A 390 4.69 6.97 0.05
CA SER A 390 5.64 7.59 -0.89
C SER A 390 5.00 8.80 -1.57
N ILE A 391 5.83 9.82 -1.83
CA ILE A 391 5.52 10.93 -2.73
C ILE A 391 6.35 10.74 -3.97
N ILE A 392 5.70 10.49 -5.10
CA ILE A 392 6.36 10.00 -6.32
C ILE A 392 6.12 10.99 -7.45
N ASP A 393 7.17 11.35 -8.16
CA ASP A 393 7.13 12.20 -9.34
C ASP A 393 7.14 11.36 -10.61
N PHE A 394 6.03 11.35 -11.32
CA PHE A 394 5.83 10.75 -12.63
C PHE A 394 5.84 11.77 -13.77
N THR A 395 6.39 12.96 -13.56
CA THR A 395 6.49 14.00 -14.62
C THR A 395 7.24 13.46 -15.84
N ASP A 396 8.32 12.71 -15.61
CA ASP A 396 8.87 11.77 -16.59
C ASP A 396 8.36 10.36 -16.28
N PRO A 397 7.30 9.87 -16.93
CA PRO A 397 6.71 8.58 -16.61
C PRO A 397 7.62 7.40 -17.00
N ALA A 398 8.68 7.61 -17.77
CA ALA A 398 9.67 6.58 -18.10
C ALA A 398 10.76 6.43 -17.02
N ALA A 399 10.90 7.43 -16.14
CA ALA A 399 11.88 7.46 -15.07
C ALA A 399 11.29 8.09 -13.80
N PRO A 400 10.25 7.49 -13.20
CA PRO A 400 9.63 8.01 -11.99
C PRO A 400 10.58 7.93 -10.80
N ILE A 401 10.44 8.90 -9.87
CA ILE A 401 11.32 9.00 -8.68
C ILE A 401 10.51 9.22 -7.41
N GLU A 402 10.96 8.63 -6.30
CA GLU A 402 10.46 8.93 -4.97
C GLU A 402 11.08 10.24 -4.47
N LEU A 403 10.25 11.22 -4.16
CA LEU A 403 10.69 12.53 -3.65
C LEU A 403 10.89 12.51 -2.14
N THR A 404 9.98 11.87 -1.42
CA THR A 404 9.99 11.76 0.03
C THR A 404 9.05 10.64 0.48
N TRP A 405 9.12 10.27 1.76
CA TRP A 405 8.36 9.16 2.33
C TRP A 405 8.03 9.38 3.81
N PHE A 406 7.02 8.66 4.27
CA PHE A 406 6.72 8.40 5.67
C PHE A 406 6.55 6.90 5.86
N ASP A 407 7.25 6.33 6.84
CA ASP A 407 7.29 4.91 7.02
C ASP A 407 7.38 4.57 8.52
N ARG A 408 6.42 3.81 9.01
CA ARG A 408 6.44 3.32 10.38
C ARG A 408 7.40 2.15 10.49
N PRO A 409 8.06 1.98 11.63
CA PRO A 409 8.83 0.76 11.87
C PRO A 409 7.90 -0.46 11.88
N ASP A 410 8.48 -1.62 11.60
CA ASP A 410 7.82 -2.94 11.62
C ASP A 410 6.68 -2.99 12.67
N TYR A 411 5.46 -3.18 12.20
CA TYR A 411 4.26 -3.22 13.02
C TYR A 411 4.24 -4.41 13.98
N GLY A 412 5.10 -5.42 13.75
CA GLY A 412 5.19 -6.64 14.56
C GLY A 412 3.96 -7.54 14.47
N TYR A 413 3.09 -7.29 13.47
CA TYR A 413 1.90 -8.11 13.24
C TYR A 413 2.25 -9.50 12.69
N SER A 414 1.34 -10.45 12.88
CA SER A 414 1.58 -11.81 12.39
C SER A 414 1.47 -11.85 10.86
N MET A 415 2.20 -12.76 10.23
CA MET A 415 2.20 -12.98 8.77
C MET A 415 0.81 -13.29 8.17
N ASP A 416 -0.22 -13.43 9.00
CA ASP A 416 -1.57 -13.81 8.57
C ASP A 416 -2.45 -12.61 8.21
N PHE A 417 -2.03 -11.35 8.47
CA PHE A 417 -2.83 -10.14 8.25
C PHE A 417 -2.02 -9.04 7.56
N THR A 418 -2.69 -8.24 6.73
CA THR A 418 -2.15 -7.02 6.13
C THR A 418 -2.22 -5.89 7.15
N ALA A 419 -1.22 -5.02 7.14
CA ALA A 419 -1.14 -3.84 7.99
C ALA A 419 -0.61 -2.63 7.21
N GLY A 420 -0.49 -1.47 7.86
CA GLY A 420 0.13 -0.28 7.31
C GLY A 420 -0.85 0.65 6.61
N ILE A 421 -0.36 1.41 5.66
CA ILE A 421 -1.08 2.51 5.01
C ILE A 421 -2.00 1.98 3.89
N TRP A 422 -3.30 2.04 4.14
CA TRP A 422 -4.34 1.74 3.14
C TRP A 422 -4.35 2.77 2.02
N SER A 423 -4.39 4.05 2.38
CA SER A 423 -4.50 5.15 1.41
C SER A 423 -3.86 6.43 1.94
N VAL A 424 -3.51 7.34 1.03
CA VAL A 424 -3.02 8.67 1.37
C VAL A 424 -3.44 9.70 0.32
N TYR A 425 -4.08 10.79 0.76
CA TYR A 425 -4.62 11.80 -0.14
C TYR A 425 -4.22 13.21 0.26
N PRO A 426 -3.92 14.08 -0.74
CA PRO A 426 -3.71 15.50 -0.49
C PRO A 426 -5.06 16.22 -0.29
N TYR A 427 -5.17 16.97 0.77
CA TYR A 427 -6.31 17.82 1.02
C TYR A 427 -5.90 19.10 1.75
N ARG A 428 -6.20 20.27 1.16
CA ARG A 428 -5.92 21.61 1.73
C ARG A 428 -4.50 21.77 2.26
N GLY A 429 -3.51 21.31 1.48
CA GLY A 429 -2.08 21.47 1.80
C GLY A 429 -1.48 20.47 2.78
N TYR A 430 -2.25 19.49 3.19
CA TYR A 430 -1.81 18.37 4.01
C TYR A 430 -2.01 17.05 3.27
N LEU A 431 -1.36 16.02 3.74
CA LEU A 431 -1.62 14.64 3.34
C LEU A 431 -2.25 13.92 4.53
N TYR A 432 -3.34 13.24 4.27
CA TYR A 432 -4.02 12.41 5.26
C TYR A 432 -3.87 10.96 4.83
N ALA A 433 -3.33 10.13 5.72
CA ALA A 433 -3.14 8.72 5.46
C ALA A 433 -3.96 7.88 6.43
N SER A 434 -4.64 6.87 5.89
CA SER A 434 -5.38 5.89 6.66
C SER A 434 -4.47 4.71 6.95
N ASP A 435 -4.07 4.56 8.19
CA ASP A 435 -3.37 3.37 8.66
C ASP A 435 -4.40 2.36 9.18
N MET A 436 -4.30 1.12 8.68
CA MET A 436 -5.28 0.06 8.94
C MET A 436 -5.53 -0.16 10.44
N TYR A 437 -4.47 -0.22 11.23
CA TYR A 437 -4.56 -0.50 12.65
C TYR A 437 -4.34 0.72 13.52
N GLU A 438 -3.35 1.54 13.17
CA GLU A 438 -2.92 2.63 14.03
C GLU A 438 -3.88 3.83 14.00
N GLY A 439 -4.46 4.16 12.84
CA GLY A 439 -5.50 5.19 12.77
C GLY A 439 -5.32 6.21 11.65
N LEU A 440 -5.36 7.51 11.97
CA LEU A 440 -5.23 8.60 11.04
C LEU A 440 -3.87 9.29 11.21
N GLU A 441 -3.11 9.38 10.12
CA GLU A 441 -1.86 10.13 10.04
C GLU A 441 -2.06 11.43 9.28
N VAL A 442 -1.52 12.52 9.79
CA VAL A 442 -1.51 13.81 9.11
C VAL A 442 -0.07 14.23 8.85
N LEU A 443 0.25 14.44 7.58
CA LEU A 443 1.56 14.82 7.10
C LEU A 443 1.51 16.17 6.42
N ARG A 444 2.61 16.90 6.39
CA ARG A 444 2.74 18.16 5.69
C ARG A 444 3.98 18.17 4.79
N LEU A 445 3.79 18.49 3.52
CA LEU A 445 4.87 18.73 2.59
C LEU A 445 5.44 20.12 2.83
N THR A 446 6.71 20.20 3.23
CA THR A 446 7.39 21.45 3.57
C THR A 446 8.35 21.93 2.49
N ASP A 447 8.61 21.08 1.48
CA ASP A 447 9.43 21.45 0.32
C ASP A 447 8.75 22.56 -0.49
N PRO A 448 9.47 23.63 -0.91
CA PRO A 448 8.93 24.71 -1.72
C PRO A 448 8.26 24.27 -3.02
N LEU A 449 8.59 23.10 -3.57
CA LEU A 449 7.93 22.48 -4.72
C LEU A 449 6.41 22.40 -4.53
N PHE A 450 5.96 22.17 -3.30
CA PHE A 450 4.55 21.96 -2.95
C PHE A 450 3.83 23.23 -2.47
N ALA A 451 4.47 24.39 -2.57
CA ALA A 451 3.89 25.64 -2.06
C ALA A 451 2.56 26.00 -2.73
N ASP A 452 2.36 25.65 -3.98
CA ASP A 452 1.10 25.87 -4.70
C ASP A 452 0.03 24.83 -4.32
N ALA A 453 0.42 23.58 -4.09
CA ALA A 453 -0.49 22.55 -3.58
C ALA A 453 -1.13 22.93 -2.24
N ALA A 454 -0.37 23.60 -1.36
CA ALA A 454 -0.85 24.08 -0.07
C ALA A 454 -1.91 25.20 -0.16
N ARG A 455 -2.13 25.78 -1.34
CA ARG A 455 -3.12 26.85 -1.58
C ARG A 455 -4.44 26.34 -2.15
N TYR A 456 -4.50 25.06 -2.48
CA TYR A 456 -5.71 24.47 -3.01
C TYR A 456 -6.70 24.26 -1.87
N ASP A 457 -7.86 24.94 -1.97
CA ASP A 457 -8.95 24.87 -0.98
C ASP A 457 -10.14 24.18 -1.62
N ASP A 458 -10.10 22.86 -1.65
CA ASP A 458 -11.17 22.03 -2.15
C ASP A 458 -12.34 21.98 -1.15
N ALA A 459 -13.57 22.04 -1.65
CA ALA A 459 -14.76 21.90 -0.83
C ALA A 459 -15.02 20.46 -0.38
N GLY A 460 -14.34 19.49 -1.02
CA GLY A 460 -14.40 18.06 -0.74
C GLY A 460 -13.54 17.27 -1.71
N LEU A 461 -13.16 16.08 -1.32
CA LEU A 461 -12.42 15.15 -2.15
C LEU A 461 -12.92 13.72 -1.91
N ASN A 462 -13.27 13.04 -2.99
CA ASN A 462 -13.50 11.60 -2.99
C ASN A 462 -12.35 10.93 -3.76
N PRO A 463 -11.74 9.90 -3.24
CA PRO A 463 -10.53 9.32 -3.80
C PRO A 463 -10.68 8.87 -5.26
N GLN A 464 -11.77 8.17 -5.55
CA GLN A 464 -12.06 7.66 -6.88
C GLN A 464 -12.74 8.69 -7.82
N THR A 465 -12.83 9.96 -7.39
CA THR A 465 -13.36 11.07 -8.22
C THR A 465 -12.32 12.18 -8.29
N GLN A 466 -11.44 12.10 -9.28
CA GLN A 466 -10.34 13.03 -9.40
C GLN A 466 -10.83 14.43 -9.77
N PRO A 467 -10.46 15.48 -9.01
CA PRO A 467 -10.75 16.86 -9.36
C PRO A 467 -9.83 17.36 -10.47
N GLU A 468 -10.29 18.34 -11.25
CA GLU A 468 -9.42 19.12 -12.12
C GLU A 468 -8.86 20.31 -11.34
N TYR A 469 -7.55 20.37 -11.25
CA TYR A 469 -6.86 21.50 -10.64
C TYR A 469 -6.65 22.59 -11.69
N SER A 470 -7.42 23.68 -11.60
CA SER A 470 -7.27 24.83 -12.49
C SER A 470 -6.25 25.81 -11.90
N TRP A 471 -5.15 25.99 -12.61
CA TRP A 471 -4.13 26.99 -12.28
C TRP A 471 -4.64 28.37 -12.67
N VAL A 472 -5.33 29.07 -11.76
CA VAL A 472 -5.59 30.50 -11.92
C VAL A 472 -4.29 31.23 -11.61
N TRP A 473 -3.50 31.52 -12.64
CA TRP A 473 -2.36 32.42 -12.53
C TRP A 473 -2.87 33.78 -12.06
N ARG A 474 -2.90 34.03 -10.76
CA ARG A 474 -2.72 35.39 -10.29
C ARG A 474 -1.29 35.72 -10.66
N GLU A 475 -1.06 36.79 -11.45
CA GLU A 475 0.27 37.27 -11.76
C GLU A 475 1.12 37.21 -10.50
N ALA A 476 1.88 36.12 -10.34
CA ALA A 476 2.91 36.07 -9.34
C ALA A 476 3.89 37.18 -9.70
N PRO A 477 4.44 37.93 -8.73
CA PRO A 477 5.52 38.83 -9.01
C PRO A 477 6.55 38.03 -9.80
N VAL A 478 6.99 38.60 -10.95
CA VAL A 478 7.99 38.01 -11.83
C VAL A 478 9.25 37.79 -11.00
N VAL A 479 9.35 36.63 -10.36
CA VAL A 479 10.62 36.11 -9.94
C VAL A 479 11.28 35.68 -11.25
N PRO A 480 12.44 36.20 -11.62
CA PRO A 480 13.09 35.79 -12.85
C PRO A 480 13.20 34.26 -12.83
N SER A 481 12.51 33.64 -13.76
CA SER A 481 12.60 32.21 -13.98
C SER A 481 14.03 31.85 -14.36
N ALA A 482 14.81 31.44 -13.39
CA ALA A 482 15.93 30.52 -13.61
C ALA A 482 15.43 29.07 -13.65
N ALA A 483 14.26 28.86 -14.24
CA ALA A 483 13.86 27.55 -14.75
C ALA A 483 14.62 27.35 -16.07
N ALA A 484 15.92 27.18 -15.98
CA ALA A 484 16.67 26.48 -17.00
C ALA A 484 16.00 25.09 -17.15
N GLU A 485 15.76 24.68 -18.39
CA GLU A 485 15.51 23.29 -18.75
C GLU A 485 16.48 22.44 -17.95
N ARG A 486 15.95 21.69 -16.95
CA ARG A 486 16.78 20.77 -16.19
C ARG A 486 17.05 19.58 -17.08
N ALA A 487 18.32 19.32 -17.28
CA ALA A 487 18.77 18.07 -17.86
C ALA A 487 18.15 16.88 -17.08
N PRO A 488 17.88 15.75 -17.75
CA PRO A 488 17.46 14.55 -17.06
C PRO A 488 18.41 14.23 -15.93
N LEU A 489 17.88 13.68 -14.84
CA LEU A 489 18.62 13.26 -13.65
C LEU A 489 19.94 12.61 -14.04
N GLU A 490 21.04 13.29 -13.74
CA GLU A 490 22.35 12.74 -14.03
C GLU A 490 22.61 11.60 -13.04
N THR A 491 23.03 10.47 -13.57
CA THR A 491 23.39 9.30 -12.77
C THR A 491 24.49 9.69 -11.80
N LEU A 492 24.28 9.50 -10.51
CA LEU A 492 25.34 9.64 -9.50
C LEU A 492 26.50 8.72 -9.88
N ALA A 493 27.69 9.27 -10.04
CA ALA A 493 28.87 8.45 -10.27
C ALA A 493 29.35 7.89 -8.93
N VAL A 494 29.45 6.56 -8.84
CA VAL A 494 29.94 5.83 -7.66
C VAL A 494 31.08 4.91 -8.07
N GLU A 495 32.24 5.06 -7.41
CA GLU A 495 33.42 4.23 -7.64
C GLU A 495 34.05 3.75 -6.31
N PRO A 496 34.27 2.46 -6.11
CA PRO A 496 33.85 1.37 -7.00
C PRO A 496 32.34 1.10 -6.90
N ALA A 497 31.73 0.68 -8.00
CA ALA A 497 30.32 0.27 -8.01
C ALA A 497 30.07 -1.10 -7.35
N THR A 498 31.14 -1.85 -7.07
CA THR A 498 31.10 -3.14 -6.36
C THR A 498 32.09 -3.10 -5.20
N VAL A 499 31.64 -3.43 -4.01
CA VAL A 499 32.47 -3.49 -2.78
C VAL A 499 32.43 -4.88 -2.15
N GLU A 500 33.50 -5.26 -1.45
CA GLU A 500 33.46 -6.44 -0.58
C GLU A 500 32.84 -6.07 0.78
N PRO A 501 32.10 -6.99 1.44
CA PRO A 501 31.57 -6.76 2.76
C PRO A 501 32.69 -6.42 3.76
N SER A 502 32.72 -5.20 4.23
CA SER A 502 33.74 -4.72 5.17
C SER A 502 33.15 -3.64 6.05
N PRO A 503 33.44 -3.63 7.36
CA PRO A 503 32.98 -2.58 8.26
C PRO A 503 33.54 -1.19 7.95
N SER A 504 34.43 -1.08 6.98
CA SER A 504 35.02 0.18 6.52
C SER A 504 35.04 0.27 4.99
N ALA A 505 34.04 -0.32 4.32
CA ALA A 505 33.89 -0.16 2.88
C ALA A 505 33.69 1.33 2.53
N VAL A 506 34.40 1.81 1.52
CA VAL A 506 34.35 3.22 1.09
C VAL A 506 34.04 3.25 -0.39
N VAL A 507 33.16 4.15 -0.79
CA VAL A 507 32.90 4.51 -2.18
C VAL A 507 33.14 6.00 -2.39
N THR A 508 33.49 6.38 -3.60
CA THR A 508 33.61 7.78 -3.98
C THR A 508 32.38 8.18 -4.78
N VAL A 509 31.67 9.20 -4.33
CA VAL A 509 30.49 9.76 -5.01
C VAL A 509 30.84 11.06 -5.70
N SER A 510 30.24 11.34 -6.86
CA SER A 510 30.41 12.62 -7.56
C SER A 510 29.25 12.93 -8.49
N LEU A 511 29.00 14.22 -8.70
CA LEU A 511 28.01 14.75 -9.66
C LEU A 511 28.70 15.79 -10.56
N PRO A 512 28.34 15.88 -11.85
CA PRO A 512 28.90 16.84 -12.78
C PRO A 512 28.44 18.27 -12.48
N ALA A 513 29.05 19.25 -13.14
CA ALA A 513 28.68 20.66 -13.02
C ALA A 513 27.23 20.92 -13.44
N GLY A 514 26.51 21.72 -12.66
CA GLY A 514 25.11 22.06 -12.92
C GLY A 514 24.07 21.07 -12.37
N SER A 515 24.50 19.99 -11.69
CA SER A 515 23.60 19.02 -11.06
C SER A 515 22.89 19.58 -9.83
N LEU A 516 23.57 20.48 -9.10
CA LEU A 516 23.08 21.08 -7.86
C LEU A 516 23.14 22.63 -7.96
N THR A 517 22.45 23.32 -7.07
CA THR A 517 22.59 24.76 -6.93
C THR A 517 23.97 25.07 -6.34
N PRO A 518 24.74 26.06 -6.89
CA PRO A 518 26.06 26.41 -6.35
C PRO A 518 26.02 26.72 -4.86
N GLY A 519 26.83 26.02 -4.08
CA GLY A 519 26.94 26.20 -2.63
C GLY A 519 25.84 25.50 -1.82
N GLU A 520 24.96 24.75 -2.45
CA GLU A 520 23.91 24.00 -1.80
C GLU A 520 24.49 22.88 -0.91
N THR A 521 23.86 22.65 0.24
CA THR A 521 24.15 21.50 1.09
C THR A 521 23.29 20.32 0.65
N THR A 522 23.88 19.13 0.58
CA THR A 522 23.21 17.90 0.16
C THR A 522 23.63 16.73 1.03
N ASP A 523 22.71 15.83 1.28
CA ASP A 523 22.97 14.60 2.00
C ASP A 523 23.13 13.42 1.06
N VAL A 524 24.06 12.52 1.40
CA VAL A 524 24.24 11.22 0.77
C VAL A 524 23.59 10.17 1.64
N TRP A 525 22.56 9.56 1.13
CA TRP A 525 21.75 8.58 1.84
C TRP A 525 22.08 7.15 1.41
N TRP A 526 22.15 6.25 2.38
CA TRP A 526 22.18 4.80 2.18
C TRP A 526 20.77 4.27 2.34
N MET A 527 20.16 3.78 1.25
CA MET A 527 18.74 3.57 1.18
C MET A 527 18.17 2.36 1.95
N PRO A 528 18.85 1.23 2.12
CA PRO A 528 18.18 0.16 2.89
C PRO A 528 17.88 0.53 4.33
N THR A 529 18.79 1.33 4.93
CA THR A 529 18.67 1.76 6.33
C THR A 529 18.30 3.23 6.49
N GLN A 530 18.13 3.95 5.37
CA GLN A 530 17.86 5.40 5.34
C GLN A 530 18.85 6.20 6.21
N THR A 531 20.12 5.83 6.12
CA THR A 531 21.17 6.43 6.93
C THR A 531 21.87 7.50 6.13
N VAL A 532 21.96 8.72 6.67
CA VAL A 532 22.84 9.77 6.13
C VAL A 532 24.27 9.35 6.34
N LEU A 533 24.99 9.13 5.24
CA LEU A 533 26.41 8.75 5.26
C LEU A 533 27.32 9.97 5.31
N ALA A 534 26.93 11.02 4.63
CA ALA A 534 27.69 12.26 4.56
C ALA A 534 26.77 13.44 4.20
N THR A 535 27.08 14.63 4.73
CA THR A 535 26.52 15.90 4.29
C THR A 535 27.61 16.65 3.52
N LEU A 536 27.35 16.99 2.27
CA LEU A 536 28.30 17.57 1.34
C LEU A 536 27.82 18.94 0.88
N THR A 537 28.73 19.76 0.31
CA THR A 537 28.36 21.06 -0.24
C THR A 537 28.75 21.12 -1.71
N ALA A 538 27.80 21.51 -2.54
CA ALA A 538 28.04 21.70 -3.97
C ALA A 538 29.07 22.81 -4.25
N SER A 539 29.90 22.59 -5.24
CA SER A 539 30.89 23.55 -5.72
C SER A 539 30.23 24.78 -6.36
N ALA A 540 31.02 25.81 -6.64
CA ALA A 540 30.55 27.04 -7.28
C ALA A 540 29.99 26.86 -8.70
N ASP A 541 30.23 25.74 -9.33
CA ASP A 541 29.69 25.32 -10.63
C ASP A 541 28.52 24.34 -10.50
N GLY A 542 28.05 24.05 -9.30
CA GLY A 542 26.97 23.12 -9.02
C GLY A 542 27.37 21.64 -9.15
N SER A 543 28.67 21.33 -9.18
CA SER A 543 29.18 19.97 -9.15
C SER A 543 29.31 19.46 -7.71
N LEU A 544 29.25 18.16 -7.54
CA LEU A 544 29.74 17.46 -6.35
C LEU A 544 31.10 16.85 -6.69
N PRO A 545 32.22 17.38 -6.17
CA PRO A 545 33.53 16.83 -6.46
C PRO A 545 33.63 15.40 -5.91
N PRO A 546 34.49 14.54 -6.50
CA PRO A 546 34.69 13.19 -5.98
C PRO A 546 34.97 13.19 -4.48
N THR A 547 34.08 12.61 -3.70
CA THR A 547 34.11 12.61 -2.24
C THR A 547 33.97 11.19 -1.71
N GLU A 548 34.84 10.78 -0.81
CA GLU A 548 34.79 9.47 -0.18
C GLU A 548 33.66 9.42 0.87
N VAL A 549 32.85 8.38 0.78
CA VAL A 549 31.75 8.09 1.69
C VAL A 549 31.92 6.69 2.24
N THR A 550 31.86 6.57 3.57
CA THR A 550 31.98 5.26 4.24
C THR A 550 30.61 4.62 4.32
N LEU A 551 30.50 3.40 3.81
CA LEU A 551 29.28 2.61 3.88
C LEU A 551 29.03 2.07 5.30
N PRO A 552 27.78 1.73 5.68
CA PRO A 552 27.47 1.15 6.98
C PRO A 552 28.26 -0.15 7.21
N GLY A 553 28.62 -0.42 8.46
CA GLY A 553 29.27 -1.69 8.81
C GLY A 553 28.32 -2.88 8.70
N ALA A 554 28.87 -4.06 8.44
CA ALA A 554 28.14 -5.34 8.39
C ALA A 554 27.10 -5.45 7.25
N LEU A 555 27.50 -5.07 6.03
CA LEU A 555 26.68 -5.23 4.84
C LEU A 555 26.56 -6.70 4.45
N GLU A 556 25.34 -7.16 4.19
CA GLU A 556 25.09 -8.44 3.54
C GLU A 556 25.32 -8.31 2.03
N PRO A 557 25.63 -9.40 1.32
CA PRO A 557 25.72 -9.37 -0.14
C PRO A 557 24.40 -9.00 -0.78
N GLY A 558 24.39 -8.00 -1.68
CA GLY A 558 23.20 -7.51 -2.34
C GLY A 558 23.45 -6.22 -3.11
N THR A 559 22.44 -5.71 -3.76
CA THR A 559 22.47 -4.41 -4.44
C THR A 559 21.77 -3.38 -3.55
N TYR A 560 22.41 -2.23 -3.36
CA TYR A 560 21.97 -1.16 -2.49
C TYR A 560 22.00 0.17 -3.23
N ASP A 561 21.12 1.09 -2.90
CA ASP A 561 21.07 2.39 -3.53
C ASP A 561 21.73 3.47 -2.67
N LEU A 562 22.53 4.31 -3.33
CA LEU A 562 23.00 5.59 -2.81
C LEU A 562 22.20 6.71 -3.46
N VAL A 563 21.65 7.59 -2.64
CA VAL A 563 20.84 8.72 -3.09
C VAL A 563 21.50 10.02 -2.63
N VAL A 564 21.66 10.96 -3.56
CA VAL A 564 22.07 12.33 -3.25
C VAL A 564 20.89 13.25 -3.50
N ARG A 565 20.55 14.07 -2.53
CA ARG A 565 19.47 15.05 -2.62
C ARG A 565 19.94 16.42 -2.16
N GLY A 566 19.63 17.44 -2.96
CA GLY A 566 19.89 18.83 -2.62
C GLY A 566 18.73 19.49 -1.86
N ASP A 567 19.04 20.39 -0.94
CA ASP A 567 18.06 21.12 -0.12
C ASP A 567 17.43 22.33 -0.83
N ALA A 568 18.14 22.97 -1.74
CA ALA A 568 17.75 24.25 -2.34
C ALA A 568 17.39 24.16 -3.82
N SER A 569 17.88 23.18 -4.54
CA SER A 569 17.45 22.89 -5.89
C SER A 569 16.16 22.07 -5.80
N ALA A 570 15.13 22.40 -6.58
CA ALA A 570 13.96 21.52 -6.72
C ALA A 570 14.47 20.09 -6.94
N PRO A 571 13.87 19.06 -6.33
CA PRO A 571 14.56 17.88 -5.90
C PRO A 571 15.34 17.21 -7.04
N SER A 572 16.61 17.55 -7.14
CA SER A 572 17.55 16.80 -7.96
C SER A 572 17.97 15.60 -7.12
N ILE A 573 17.36 14.46 -7.37
CA ILE A 573 17.80 13.20 -6.79
C ILE A 573 18.73 12.55 -7.81
N ALA A 574 19.97 12.31 -7.42
CA ALA A 574 20.88 11.48 -8.17
C ALA A 574 20.97 10.13 -7.48
N LEU A 575 20.81 9.06 -8.24
CA LEU A 575 20.75 7.68 -7.76
C LEU A 575 21.90 6.86 -8.35
N ALA A 576 22.51 6.00 -7.54
CA ALA A 576 23.42 4.96 -8.03
C ALA A 576 23.28 3.69 -7.21
N ALA A 577 23.35 2.55 -7.92
CA ALA A 577 23.40 1.25 -7.28
C ALA A 577 24.83 0.88 -6.88
N VAL A 578 25.01 0.33 -5.68
CA VAL A 578 26.25 -0.25 -5.17
C VAL A 578 26.04 -1.73 -4.92
N GLU A 579 26.86 -2.56 -5.58
CA GLU A 579 26.81 -4.01 -5.40
C GLU A 579 27.76 -4.43 -4.26
N VAL A 580 27.23 -5.07 -3.22
CA VAL A 580 28.02 -5.73 -2.19
C VAL A 580 28.23 -7.19 -2.61
N SER A 581 29.45 -7.54 -2.96
CA SER A 581 29.78 -8.87 -3.46
C SER A 581 29.73 -9.92 -2.35
N GLN A 582 29.49 -11.18 -2.74
CA GLN A 582 29.71 -12.31 -1.80
C GLN A 582 31.18 -12.39 -1.40
N PRO A 583 31.47 -12.62 -0.11
CA PRO A 583 32.87 -12.81 0.30
C PRO A 583 33.50 -13.96 -0.49
N SER A 584 34.61 -13.68 -1.15
CA SER A 584 35.36 -14.73 -1.86
C SER A 584 35.64 -15.87 -0.89
N PRO A 585 35.35 -17.12 -1.24
CA PRO A 585 35.68 -18.24 -0.36
C PRO A 585 37.19 -18.23 -0.10
N SER A 586 37.59 -18.04 1.16
CA SER A 586 38.98 -18.19 1.57
C SER A 586 39.51 -19.52 1.03
N PRO A 587 40.72 -19.57 0.44
CA PRO A 587 41.30 -20.80 0.03
C PRO A 587 41.53 -21.66 1.29
N GLN A 588 40.57 -22.54 1.59
CA GLN A 588 40.76 -23.55 2.61
C GLN A 588 41.91 -24.44 2.17
N ALA A 589 42.95 -24.42 2.98
CA ALA A 589 43.99 -25.42 2.91
C ALA A 589 43.34 -26.81 2.91
N ALA A 590 43.69 -27.60 1.91
CA ALA A 590 43.26 -28.98 1.82
C ALA A 590 43.76 -29.73 3.05
N GLU A 591 42.95 -29.88 4.07
CA GLU A 591 43.14 -30.81 5.15
C GLU A 591 42.21 -32.00 4.99
N ASN A 592 42.89 -33.11 4.98
CA ASN A 592 42.48 -34.48 4.84
C ASN A 592 41.11 -34.85 5.40
N GLY A 593 40.35 -35.57 4.59
CA GLY A 593 39.11 -36.21 4.91
C GLY A 593 39.17 -37.13 6.11
N GLY A 594 38.39 -36.81 7.10
CA GLY A 594 37.92 -37.70 8.12
C GLY A 594 36.40 -37.63 8.12
N GLY A 595 35.76 -38.36 7.22
CA GLY A 595 34.32 -38.53 7.22
C GLY A 595 33.89 -39.17 8.54
N VAL A 596 33.13 -38.44 9.35
CA VAL A 596 32.40 -39.02 10.48
C VAL A 596 31.15 -39.66 9.91
N ASP A 597 31.20 -40.95 9.67
CA ASP A 597 30.02 -41.75 9.35
C ASP A 597 29.04 -41.72 10.55
N TRP A 598 28.06 -40.86 10.45
CA TRP A 598 26.95 -40.85 11.39
C TRP A 598 26.11 -42.12 11.16
N PRO A 599 25.91 -42.97 12.17
CA PRO A 599 25.12 -44.17 12.00
C PRO A 599 23.68 -43.77 11.57
N TRP A 600 23.23 -44.32 10.45
CA TRP A 600 21.91 -44.03 9.84
C TRP A 600 20.74 -44.07 10.81
N TRP A 601 20.82 -44.81 11.89
CA TRP A 601 19.79 -44.87 12.93
C TRP A 601 19.66 -43.55 13.73
N LEU A 602 20.69 -42.70 13.80
CA LEU A 602 20.61 -41.36 14.39
C LEU A 602 19.78 -40.40 13.51
N ILE A 603 19.89 -40.53 12.19
CA ILE A 603 19.09 -39.79 11.22
C ILE A 603 17.61 -40.20 11.35
N VAL A 604 17.36 -41.49 11.51
CA VAL A 604 16.01 -42.00 11.72
C VAL A 604 15.39 -41.50 13.03
N ILE A 605 16.19 -41.42 14.12
CA ILE A 605 15.70 -40.89 15.40
C ILE A 605 15.34 -39.40 15.29
N VAL A 606 16.15 -38.59 14.57
CA VAL A 606 15.86 -37.18 14.35
C VAL A 606 14.58 -37.01 13.51
N LEU A 607 14.41 -37.79 12.46
CA LEU A 607 13.22 -37.76 11.62
C LEU A 607 11.94 -38.18 12.37
N VAL A 608 12.04 -39.20 13.24
CA VAL A 608 10.91 -39.64 14.09
C VAL A 608 10.55 -38.60 15.14
N LEU A 609 11.56 -37.91 15.72
CA LEU A 609 11.31 -36.86 16.70
C LEU A 609 10.69 -35.61 16.07
N VAL A 610 11.16 -35.21 14.88
CA VAL A 610 10.59 -34.08 14.13
C VAL A 610 9.18 -34.42 13.63
N GLY A 611 8.97 -35.61 13.08
CA GLY A 611 7.64 -36.07 12.64
C GLY A 611 6.65 -36.20 13.79
N GLY A 612 7.10 -36.66 14.97
CA GLY A 612 6.29 -36.75 16.18
C GLY A 612 5.87 -35.38 16.72
N ALA A 613 6.77 -34.38 16.70
CA ALA A 613 6.47 -33.02 17.11
C ALA A 613 5.42 -32.36 16.18
N THR A 614 5.57 -32.55 14.87
CA THR A 614 4.61 -32.03 13.88
C THR A 614 3.21 -32.65 14.06
N ALA A 615 3.13 -33.95 14.31
CA ALA A 615 1.87 -34.63 14.55
C ALA A 615 1.16 -34.14 15.84
N VAL A 616 1.90 -33.82 16.88
CA VAL A 616 1.37 -33.28 18.15
C VAL A 616 0.85 -31.86 17.96
N VAL A 617 1.53 -31.03 17.16
CA VAL A 617 1.07 -29.66 16.84
C VAL A 617 -0.22 -29.69 16.03
N ILE A 618 -0.31 -30.55 15.01
CA ILE A 618 -1.53 -30.72 14.21
C ILE A 618 -2.69 -31.24 15.05
N ALA A 619 -2.43 -32.22 15.96
CA ALA A 619 -3.47 -32.74 16.84
C ALA A 619 -3.97 -31.67 17.85
N ARG A 620 -3.07 -30.82 18.37
CA ARG A 620 -3.46 -29.69 19.27
C ARG A 620 -4.27 -28.64 18.53
N ARG A 621 -3.88 -28.26 17.29
CA ARG A 621 -4.69 -27.33 16.46
C ARG A 621 -6.10 -27.88 16.21
N ARG A 622 -6.25 -29.15 15.90
CA ARG A 622 -7.59 -29.79 15.73
C ARG A 622 -8.42 -29.78 17.01
N VAL A 623 -7.82 -29.96 18.17
CA VAL A 623 -8.53 -29.91 19.46
C VAL A 623 -8.95 -28.48 19.83
N VAL A 624 -8.14 -27.48 19.52
CA VAL A 624 -8.47 -26.06 19.76
C VAL A 624 -9.61 -25.63 18.83
N LEU A 625 -9.56 -25.97 17.54
CA LEU A 625 -10.62 -25.69 16.59
C LEU A 625 -11.93 -26.40 16.96
N ALA A 626 -11.87 -27.66 17.43
CA ALA A 626 -13.05 -28.37 17.91
C ALA A 626 -13.65 -27.79 19.20
N ARG A 627 -12.83 -27.16 20.04
CA ARG A 627 -13.30 -26.44 21.26
C ARG A 627 -13.92 -25.09 20.93
N ARG A 628 -13.40 -24.37 19.93
CA ARG A 628 -14.00 -23.12 19.42
C ARG A 628 -15.37 -23.40 18.78
N ARG A 629 -15.49 -24.45 17.94
CA ARG A 629 -16.79 -24.84 17.35
C ARG A 629 -17.84 -25.30 18.37
N ARG A 630 -17.44 -25.76 19.56
CA ARG A 630 -18.38 -26.13 20.66
C ARG A 630 -18.79 -24.93 21.53
N ARG A 631 -18.06 -23.81 21.48
CA ARG A 631 -18.44 -22.57 22.19
C ARG A 631 -19.31 -21.64 21.34
N ALA A 632 -19.25 -21.77 20.03
CA ALA A 632 -20.11 -21.03 19.10
C ALA A 632 -21.48 -21.68 18.87
N GLY A 633 -21.78 -22.80 19.52
CA GLY A 633 -23.04 -23.55 19.40
C GLY A 633 -23.84 -23.67 20.72
N THR A 634 -23.62 -22.75 21.67
CA THR A 634 -24.46 -22.50 22.84
C THR A 634 -24.68 -21.00 22.98
#